data_ad74b6ff4b3b33382b09a8c972373f12
#
_entry.id   ad74b6ff4b3b33382b09a8c972373f12
#
_cell.length_a   1.000
_cell.length_b   1.000
_cell.length_c   1.000
_cell.angle_alpha   90.00
_cell.angle_beta   90.00
_cell.angle_gamma   90.00
#
_symmetry.space_group_name_H-M   'P 1'
#
loop_
_entity.id
_entity.type
_entity.pdbx_description
1 polymer ?
#
loop_
_entity_poly.entity_id
_entity_poly.type
_entity_poly.pdbx_seq_one_letter_code
_entity_poly.pdbx_strand_id
1 'polypeptide(L)'
;MLDSIRLQNFKTHRDTEIKLGRLTVLVGPNGSGKSSVLQAIELLRQPAKRSAYKSIARHGEVVGECEIQIAGHHANGKPWSRTSIDAPLMGSWVGNRPDLDPTQAGTKEFDASLQAVLLMPDPESMAAPVRITDVSPQLHRSGWGLADVVATMRDNDDDSFQALQDALRAVVPQVERVKVQRQLITEDFSKYVAYRLLFDVAGRKDIPASTMSGGTLLALAILALLHSPQRPRILLLDDIDHGLHPKAQWDLLKQLRRLLERFPDLQIVATSHSPDLVDELDPSEVIVLTLREDGTSAAKSLTECPREDMLGVLKAGQLWSAIGEDWVKADHRVSYRDRRAHRPPTLSTISASHVQDP
;
A
#
# COMPACT_ATOMS: atom_id res chain seq x y z
N MET A 1 -7.17 -0.04 14.85
CA MET A 1 -5.99 0.03 13.98
C MET A 1 -5.34 -1.33 13.89
N LEU A 2 -4.62 -1.60 12.81
CA LEU A 2 -3.75 -2.77 12.68
C LEU A 2 -2.38 -2.44 13.31
N ASP A 3 -1.88 -3.32 14.17
CA ASP A 3 -0.55 -3.17 14.79
C ASP A 3 0.48 -4.05 14.11
N SER A 4 0.06 -5.21 13.59
CA SER A 4 0.94 -6.13 12.86
C SER A 4 0.19 -7.04 11.90
N ILE A 5 0.93 -7.55 10.92
CA ILE A 5 0.53 -8.65 10.05
C ILE A 5 1.64 -9.69 10.02
N ARG A 6 1.27 -10.97 10.14
CA ARG A 6 2.16 -12.12 9.91
C ARG A 6 1.60 -12.97 8.79
N LEU A 7 2.47 -13.31 7.87
CA LEU A 7 2.17 -14.09 6.66
C LEU A 7 3.00 -15.37 6.68
N GLN A 8 2.34 -16.54 6.70
CA GLN A 8 2.99 -17.82 6.63
C GLN A 8 2.53 -18.57 5.38
N ASN A 9 3.49 -19.02 4.58
CA ASN A 9 3.26 -19.73 3.30
C ASN A 9 2.33 -18.96 2.32
N PHE A 10 2.35 -17.63 2.39
CA PHE A 10 1.52 -16.77 1.55
C PHE A 10 2.35 -16.17 0.40
N LYS A 11 2.13 -16.62 -0.82
CA LYS A 11 2.90 -16.20 -2.00
C LYS A 11 4.42 -16.35 -1.77
N THR A 12 5.18 -15.22 -1.77
CA THR A 12 6.62 -15.22 -1.49
C THR A 12 6.95 -15.23 0.02
N HIS A 13 5.96 -15.00 0.87
CA HIS A 13 6.14 -14.95 2.32
C HIS A 13 6.10 -16.36 2.94
N ARG A 14 7.25 -16.88 3.36
CA ARG A 14 7.34 -18.16 4.08
C ARG A 14 6.96 -18.00 5.55
N ASP A 15 7.52 -17.03 6.21
CA ASP A 15 7.15 -16.54 7.54
C ASP A 15 7.69 -15.10 7.67
N THR A 16 6.79 -14.15 7.54
CA THR A 16 7.13 -12.72 7.53
C THR A 16 6.18 -11.98 8.47
N GLU A 17 6.73 -11.30 9.45
CA GLU A 17 5.99 -10.42 10.35
C GLU A 17 6.35 -8.96 10.09
N ILE A 18 5.33 -8.11 9.99
CA ILE A 18 5.47 -6.67 9.73
C ILE A 18 4.67 -5.92 10.78
N LYS A 19 5.32 -4.99 11.48
CA LYS A 19 4.66 -4.03 12.37
C LYS A 19 4.14 -2.87 11.55
N LEU A 20 2.93 -2.42 11.87
CA LEU A 20 2.23 -1.38 11.13
C LEU A 20 1.96 -0.19 12.05
N GLY A 21 2.33 1.01 11.59
CA GLY A 21 1.98 2.28 12.21
C GLY A 21 0.73 2.90 11.58
N ARG A 22 0.45 4.14 11.95
CA ARG A 22 -0.64 4.91 11.33
C ARG A 22 -0.36 5.22 9.85
N LEU A 23 0.89 5.45 9.51
CA LEU A 23 1.41 5.49 8.16
C LEU A 23 2.52 4.45 8.07
N THR A 24 2.43 3.56 7.08
CA THR A 24 3.48 2.57 6.79
C THR A 24 3.67 2.49 5.29
N VAL A 25 4.90 2.64 4.84
CA VAL A 25 5.25 2.52 3.43
C VAL A 25 6.22 1.35 3.24
N LEU A 26 5.79 0.40 2.41
CA LEU A 26 6.55 -0.79 2.05
C LEU A 26 7.40 -0.49 0.83
N VAL A 27 8.71 -0.62 0.94
CA VAL A 27 9.66 -0.34 -0.16
C VAL A 27 10.51 -1.56 -0.48
N GLY A 28 11.14 -1.58 -1.65
CA GLY A 28 12.00 -2.67 -2.10
C GLY A 28 11.80 -3.04 -3.55
N PRO A 29 12.55 -4.00 -4.11
CA PRO A 29 12.52 -4.37 -5.52
C PRO A 29 11.18 -5.00 -5.93
N ASN A 30 10.96 -5.08 -7.25
CA ASN A 30 9.80 -5.78 -7.81
C ASN A 30 9.82 -7.25 -7.40
N GLY A 31 8.64 -7.80 -7.11
CA GLY A 31 8.50 -9.19 -6.69
C GLY A 31 8.84 -9.47 -5.22
N SER A 32 9.31 -8.48 -4.43
CA SER A 32 9.68 -8.68 -3.02
C SER A 32 8.50 -8.99 -2.09
N GLY A 33 7.26 -8.92 -2.58
CA GLY A 33 6.07 -9.27 -1.80
C GLY A 33 5.29 -8.07 -1.26
N LYS A 34 5.65 -6.82 -1.57
CA LYS A 34 4.96 -5.61 -1.08
C LYS A 34 3.44 -5.64 -1.32
N SER A 35 3.01 -5.78 -2.57
CA SER A 35 1.57 -5.86 -2.91
C SER A 35 0.89 -7.07 -2.31
N SER A 36 1.64 -8.15 -2.01
CA SER A 36 1.09 -9.33 -1.34
C SER A 36 0.66 -9.03 0.09
N VAL A 37 1.39 -8.16 0.80
CA VAL A 37 1.00 -7.70 2.15
C VAL A 37 -0.33 -6.96 2.10
N LEU A 38 -0.51 -6.02 1.17
CA LEU A 38 -1.77 -5.28 1.00
C LEU A 38 -2.93 -6.22 0.66
N GLN A 39 -2.70 -7.16 -0.25
CA GLN A 39 -3.70 -8.15 -0.65
C GLN A 39 -4.09 -9.08 0.51
N ALA A 40 -3.15 -9.45 1.38
CA ALA A 40 -3.45 -10.25 2.55
C ALA A 40 -4.38 -9.53 3.52
N ILE A 41 -4.17 -8.23 3.75
CA ILE A 41 -5.07 -7.42 4.59
C ILE A 41 -6.47 -7.34 3.95
N GLU A 42 -6.56 -7.12 2.63
CA GLU A 42 -7.83 -7.09 1.90
C GLU A 42 -8.58 -8.42 1.97
N LEU A 43 -7.86 -9.54 1.83
CA LEU A 43 -8.46 -10.87 1.87
C LEU A 43 -9.15 -11.16 3.21
N LEU A 44 -8.58 -10.72 4.31
CA LEU A 44 -9.17 -10.89 5.64
C LEU A 44 -10.46 -10.10 5.82
N ARG A 45 -10.67 -9.05 5.03
CA ARG A 45 -11.92 -8.27 5.00
C ARG A 45 -13.05 -8.99 4.25
N GLN A 46 -12.72 -9.80 3.23
CA GLN A 46 -13.70 -10.43 2.35
C GLN A 46 -13.63 -11.96 2.38
N PRO A 47 -14.02 -12.62 3.47
CA PRO A 47 -13.90 -14.08 3.60
C PRO A 47 -14.72 -14.87 2.57
N ALA A 48 -15.69 -14.24 1.90
CA ALA A 48 -16.58 -14.92 0.95
C ALA A 48 -15.97 -15.18 -0.44
N LYS A 49 -14.88 -14.55 -0.82
CA LYS A 49 -14.22 -14.78 -2.13
C LYS A 49 -13.24 -15.98 -2.08
N ARG A 50 -13.74 -17.13 -1.63
CA ARG A 50 -12.95 -18.39 -1.46
C ARG A 50 -12.27 -18.89 -2.74
N SER A 51 -12.80 -18.60 -3.93
CA SER A 51 -12.23 -19.05 -5.20
C SER A 51 -10.92 -18.35 -5.59
N ALA A 52 -10.67 -17.14 -5.05
CA ALA A 52 -9.44 -16.39 -5.31
C ALA A 52 -8.22 -16.96 -4.57
N TYR A 53 -8.43 -17.78 -3.54
CA TYR A 53 -7.35 -18.34 -2.71
C TYR A 53 -6.60 -19.49 -3.36
N LYS A 54 -7.21 -20.22 -4.31
CA LYS A 54 -6.55 -21.34 -5.01
C LYS A 54 -5.28 -20.93 -5.78
N SER A 55 -5.13 -19.65 -6.10
CA SER A 55 -3.96 -19.10 -6.81
C SER A 55 -2.89 -18.51 -5.90
N ILE A 56 -3.07 -18.60 -4.57
CA ILE A 56 -2.31 -17.82 -3.59
C ILE A 56 -1.21 -18.65 -2.93
N ALA A 57 -1.34 -19.99 -2.96
CA ALA A 57 -0.31 -20.88 -2.47
C ALA A 57 0.98 -20.73 -3.29
N ARG A 58 2.12 -20.85 -2.63
CA ARG A 58 3.44 -20.79 -3.24
C ARG A 58 3.57 -21.80 -4.39
N HIS A 59 3.92 -21.34 -5.60
CA HIS A 59 4.09 -22.24 -6.74
C HIS A 59 5.17 -23.29 -6.48
N GLY A 60 4.82 -24.58 -6.57
CA GLY A 60 5.75 -25.70 -6.74
C GLY A 60 6.10 -26.50 -5.50
N GLU A 61 5.65 -26.17 -4.30
CA GLU A 61 5.83 -27.01 -3.11
C GLU A 61 4.49 -27.54 -2.63
N VAL A 62 4.48 -28.80 -2.12
CA VAL A 62 3.41 -29.31 -1.24
C VAL A 62 3.54 -28.53 0.06
N VAL A 63 2.96 -27.36 0.08
CA VAL A 63 3.10 -26.42 1.18
C VAL A 63 2.10 -26.78 2.26
N GLY A 64 2.55 -26.68 3.50
CA GLY A 64 1.66 -26.66 4.66
C GLY A 64 0.61 -25.57 4.57
N GLU A 65 -0.21 -25.47 5.59
CA GLU A 65 -1.28 -24.48 5.68
C GLU A 65 -0.78 -23.05 5.41
N CYS A 66 -1.50 -22.32 4.57
CA CYS A 66 -1.29 -20.89 4.39
C CYS A 66 -1.99 -20.16 5.54
N GLU A 67 -1.26 -19.34 6.27
CA GLU A 67 -1.80 -18.61 7.41
C GLU A 67 -1.56 -17.10 7.27
N ILE A 68 -2.62 -16.32 7.47
CA ILE A 68 -2.55 -14.87 7.55
C ILE A 68 -3.07 -14.47 8.92
N GLN A 69 -2.22 -13.86 9.74
CA GLN A 69 -2.58 -13.30 11.03
C GLN A 69 -2.51 -11.79 10.98
N ILE A 70 -3.52 -11.11 11.51
CA ILE A 70 -3.46 -9.68 11.82
C ILE A 70 -3.78 -9.48 13.28
N ALA A 71 -3.09 -8.54 13.90
CA ALA A 71 -3.36 -8.07 15.25
C ALA A 71 -3.54 -6.54 15.23
N GLY A 72 -4.30 -6.04 16.19
CA GLY A 72 -4.58 -4.62 16.30
C GLY A 72 -5.30 -4.30 17.59
N HIS A 73 -5.77 -3.04 17.68
CA HIS A 73 -6.56 -2.58 18.83
C HIS A 73 -7.79 -1.80 18.36
N HIS A 74 -8.85 -1.89 19.13
CA HIS A 74 -10.06 -1.09 18.98
C HIS A 74 -9.82 0.37 19.40
N ALA A 75 -10.75 1.27 19.09
CA ALA A 75 -10.68 2.67 19.52
C ALA A 75 -10.62 2.84 21.06
N ASN A 76 -11.12 1.86 21.82
CA ASN A 76 -11.07 1.82 23.27
C ASN A 76 -9.78 1.17 23.82
N GLY A 77 -8.79 0.90 22.98
CA GLY A 77 -7.50 0.30 23.35
C GLY A 77 -7.54 -1.21 23.58
N LYS A 78 -8.69 -1.91 23.46
CA LYS A 78 -8.74 -3.36 23.61
C LYS A 78 -8.05 -4.05 22.44
N PRO A 79 -7.11 -4.98 22.69
CA PRO A 79 -6.44 -5.73 21.62
C PRO A 79 -7.41 -6.72 20.97
N TRP A 80 -7.17 -7.01 19.70
CA TRP A 80 -7.84 -8.06 18.94
C TRP A 80 -6.86 -8.71 17.98
N SER A 81 -7.12 -9.96 17.61
CA SER A 81 -6.39 -10.64 16.56
C SER A 81 -7.33 -11.45 15.68
N ARG A 82 -6.98 -11.63 14.43
CA ARG A 82 -7.68 -12.50 13.49
C ARG A 82 -6.67 -13.34 12.73
N THR A 83 -6.99 -14.61 12.61
CA THR A 83 -6.22 -15.57 11.83
C THR A 83 -7.10 -16.16 10.75
N SER A 84 -6.57 -16.26 9.54
CA SER A 84 -7.15 -17.03 8.46
C SER A 84 -6.17 -18.13 8.06
N ILE A 85 -6.66 -19.36 8.02
CA ILE A 85 -5.88 -20.54 7.63
C ILE A 85 -6.54 -21.15 6.41
N ASP A 86 -5.77 -21.43 5.35
CA ASP A 86 -6.19 -22.18 4.18
C ASP A 86 -5.35 -23.45 4.07
N ALA A 87 -6.02 -24.61 4.17
CA ALA A 87 -5.38 -25.92 4.04
C ALA A 87 -5.58 -26.45 2.60
N PRO A 88 -4.51 -26.78 1.87
CA PRO A 88 -4.57 -27.12 0.44
C PRO A 88 -5.42 -28.34 0.09
N LEU A 89 -5.70 -29.22 1.04
CA LEU A 89 -6.31 -30.54 0.79
C LEU A 89 -7.79 -30.66 1.20
N MET A 90 -8.38 -29.71 1.87
CA MET A 90 -9.75 -29.92 2.42
C MET A 90 -10.78 -28.84 2.13
N GLY A 91 -10.51 -27.78 1.47
CA GLY A 91 -11.54 -26.77 1.12
C GLY A 91 -12.36 -26.26 2.31
N SER A 92 -11.92 -26.51 3.53
CA SER A 92 -12.60 -26.14 4.76
C SER A 92 -11.82 -25.06 5.50
N TRP A 93 -12.44 -23.89 5.59
CA TRP A 93 -12.02 -22.86 6.52
C TRP A 93 -12.25 -23.35 7.95
N VAL A 94 -11.21 -23.48 8.71
CA VAL A 94 -11.32 -23.53 10.18
C VAL A 94 -11.27 -22.07 10.64
N GLY A 95 -12.44 -21.46 10.74
CA GLY A 95 -12.56 -20.13 11.33
C GLY A 95 -12.20 -20.16 12.80
N ASN A 96 -11.50 -19.14 13.26
CA ASN A 96 -11.24 -18.75 14.64
C ASN A 96 -10.72 -19.84 15.59
N ARG A 97 -9.50 -19.63 16.11
CA ARG A 97 -9.13 -20.26 17.39
C ARG A 97 -10.03 -19.73 18.53
N PRO A 98 -10.40 -20.57 19.50
CA PRO A 98 -11.56 -20.41 20.34
C PRO A 98 -11.38 -19.51 21.58
N ASP A 99 -10.51 -18.53 21.52
CA ASP A 99 -10.46 -17.54 22.60
C ASP A 99 -11.51 -16.42 22.44
N LEU A 100 -12.24 -16.47 21.32
CA LEU A 100 -13.39 -15.61 21.08
C LEU A 100 -14.52 -16.47 20.48
N ASP A 101 -15.54 -16.71 21.29
CA ASP A 101 -16.78 -17.40 20.93
C ASP A 101 -17.39 -16.83 19.62
N PRO A 102 -17.50 -17.63 18.53
CA PRO A 102 -18.02 -17.16 17.26
C PRO A 102 -19.50 -16.78 17.27
N THR A 103 -20.23 -17.05 18.36
CA THR A 103 -21.65 -16.74 18.53
C THR A 103 -21.90 -15.40 19.22
N GLN A 104 -20.89 -14.72 19.73
CA GLN A 104 -21.05 -13.44 20.41
C GLN A 104 -20.62 -12.28 19.50
N ALA A 105 -21.49 -11.33 19.33
CA ALA A 105 -21.43 -9.91 18.91
C ALA A 105 -20.12 -9.31 18.28
N GLY A 106 -18.99 -10.01 18.32
CA GLY A 106 -17.68 -9.54 17.85
C GLY A 106 -17.50 -9.45 16.33
N THR A 107 -18.29 -10.18 15.54
CA THR A 107 -18.13 -10.16 14.07
C THR A 107 -18.56 -8.85 13.43
N LYS A 108 -19.64 -8.22 13.92
CA LYS A 108 -20.10 -6.92 13.40
C LYS A 108 -19.18 -5.77 13.83
N GLU A 109 -18.68 -5.78 15.07
CA GLU A 109 -17.71 -4.78 15.54
C GLU A 109 -16.37 -4.93 14.84
N PHE A 110 -15.96 -6.16 14.54
CA PHE A 110 -14.76 -6.45 13.80
C PHE A 110 -14.86 -5.99 12.34
N ASP A 111 -15.95 -6.30 11.64
CA ASP A 111 -16.20 -5.86 10.26
C ASP A 111 -16.27 -4.33 10.19
N ALA A 112 -16.82 -3.67 11.19
CA ALA A 112 -16.83 -2.22 11.30
C ALA A 112 -15.43 -1.62 11.58
N SER A 113 -14.53 -2.34 12.27
CA SER A 113 -13.17 -1.89 12.55
C SER A 113 -12.20 -2.08 11.38
N LEU A 114 -12.47 -3.07 10.50
CA LEU A 114 -11.70 -3.32 9.27
C LEU A 114 -12.36 -2.70 8.04
N GLN A 115 -12.80 -1.45 8.10
CA GLN A 115 -13.18 -0.70 6.90
C GLN A 115 -11.93 -0.37 6.07
N ALA A 116 -11.35 -1.41 5.46
CA ALA A 116 -10.19 -1.29 4.60
C ALA A 116 -10.62 -1.17 3.13
N VAL A 117 -9.97 -0.29 2.38
CA VAL A 117 -10.10 -0.18 0.92
C VAL A 117 -8.71 -0.35 0.32
N LEU A 118 -8.56 -1.31 -0.59
CA LEU A 118 -7.36 -1.46 -1.42
C LEU A 118 -7.56 -0.73 -2.74
N LEU A 119 -6.67 0.20 -3.04
CA LEU A 119 -6.57 0.88 -4.32
C LEU A 119 -5.31 0.42 -5.05
N MET A 120 -5.50 -0.18 -6.22
CA MET A 120 -4.49 -0.53 -7.22
C MET A 120 -4.86 0.24 -8.49
N PRO A 121 -4.41 1.48 -8.64
CA PRO A 121 -4.97 2.42 -9.58
C PRO A 121 -4.68 2.02 -11.02
N ASP A 122 -5.72 2.06 -11.85
CA ASP A 122 -5.65 1.96 -13.30
C ASP A 122 -6.19 3.25 -13.92
N PRO A 123 -5.38 4.01 -14.66
CA PRO A 123 -5.77 5.30 -15.22
C PRO A 123 -7.03 5.25 -16.10
N GLU A 124 -7.20 4.20 -16.90
CA GLU A 124 -8.37 4.03 -17.76
C GLU A 124 -9.64 3.82 -16.93
N SER A 125 -9.56 2.95 -15.92
CA SER A 125 -10.67 2.70 -14.98
C SER A 125 -11.07 3.97 -14.22
N MET A 126 -10.08 4.75 -13.73
CA MET A 126 -10.34 6.01 -13.02
C MET A 126 -10.97 7.09 -13.89
N ALA A 127 -10.62 7.12 -15.18
CA ALA A 127 -11.16 8.08 -16.14
C ALA A 127 -12.51 7.67 -16.73
N ALA A 128 -12.91 6.42 -16.57
CA ALA A 128 -14.11 5.86 -17.19
C ALA A 128 -15.38 6.55 -16.71
N PRO A 129 -16.37 6.79 -17.59
CA PRO A 129 -17.69 7.20 -17.19
C PRO A 129 -18.37 6.13 -16.32
N VAL A 130 -19.17 6.56 -15.35
CA VAL A 130 -19.88 5.65 -14.44
C VAL A 130 -21.38 5.79 -14.63
N ARG A 131 -22.06 4.68 -14.94
CA ARG A 131 -23.52 4.65 -15.10
C ARG A 131 -24.18 5.07 -13.79
N ILE A 132 -25.13 6.00 -13.88
CA ILE A 132 -25.91 6.46 -12.73
C ILE A 132 -26.88 5.35 -12.33
N THR A 133 -26.82 4.94 -11.07
CA THR A 133 -27.68 3.92 -10.45
C THR A 133 -28.16 4.40 -9.08
N ASP A 134 -29.17 3.74 -8.53
CA ASP A 134 -29.66 4.02 -7.18
C ASP A 134 -28.82 3.35 -6.07
N VAL A 135 -27.67 2.75 -6.43
CA VAL A 135 -26.76 2.11 -5.49
C VAL A 135 -25.76 3.14 -4.96
N SER A 136 -25.44 3.05 -3.67
CA SER A 136 -24.43 3.92 -3.07
C SER A 136 -23.12 3.84 -3.82
N PRO A 137 -22.47 5.00 -4.12
CA PRO A 137 -21.24 5.04 -4.89
C PRO A 137 -20.12 4.30 -4.18
N GLN A 138 -19.37 3.51 -4.92
CA GLN A 138 -18.23 2.77 -4.41
C GLN A 138 -17.06 2.95 -5.37
N LEU A 139 -15.89 3.28 -4.81
CA LEU A 139 -14.66 3.21 -5.57
C LEU A 139 -14.14 1.78 -5.57
N HIS A 140 -14.04 1.20 -6.76
CA HIS A 140 -13.46 -0.13 -6.93
C HIS A 140 -11.93 -0.10 -6.79
N ARG A 141 -11.33 -1.26 -6.61
CA ARG A 141 -9.89 -1.44 -6.48
C ARG A 141 -9.08 -0.79 -7.61
N SER A 142 -9.56 -0.84 -8.86
CA SER A 142 -8.90 -0.18 -10.01
C SER A 142 -9.12 1.34 -10.05
N GLY A 143 -9.92 1.89 -9.16
CA GLY A 143 -10.35 3.29 -9.21
C GLY A 143 -11.59 3.54 -10.07
N TRP A 144 -12.20 2.48 -10.66
CA TRP A 144 -13.50 2.62 -11.32
C TRP A 144 -14.56 3.05 -10.30
N GLY A 145 -15.47 3.93 -10.71
CA GLY A 145 -16.46 4.53 -9.81
C GLY A 145 -16.08 5.94 -9.35
N LEU A 146 -14.88 6.44 -9.68
CA LEU A 146 -14.40 7.74 -9.22
C LEU A 146 -15.35 8.89 -9.58
N ALA A 147 -15.91 8.89 -10.79
CA ALA A 147 -16.87 9.92 -11.22
C ALA A 147 -18.14 9.95 -10.35
N ASP A 148 -18.62 8.79 -9.92
CA ASP A 148 -19.81 8.65 -9.07
C ASP A 148 -19.54 9.11 -7.62
N VAL A 149 -18.39 8.74 -7.07
CA VAL A 149 -17.95 9.19 -5.73
C VAL A 149 -17.85 10.71 -5.71
N VAL A 150 -17.19 11.32 -6.70
CA VAL A 150 -17.03 12.78 -6.79
C VAL A 150 -18.37 13.48 -7.04
N ALA A 151 -19.26 12.88 -7.86
CA ALA A 151 -20.62 13.39 -8.08
C ALA A 151 -21.42 13.43 -6.78
N THR A 152 -21.39 12.34 -6.02
CA THR A 152 -22.12 12.22 -4.76
C THR A 152 -21.61 13.21 -3.71
N MET A 153 -20.29 13.44 -3.64
CA MET A 153 -19.73 14.48 -2.76
C MET A 153 -20.24 15.86 -3.16
N ARG A 154 -20.18 16.22 -4.45
CA ARG A 154 -20.69 17.51 -4.94
C ARG A 154 -22.17 17.72 -4.63
N ASP A 155 -22.98 16.67 -4.78
CA ASP A 155 -24.45 16.78 -4.69
C ASP A 155 -24.94 16.75 -3.23
N ASN A 156 -24.20 16.12 -2.30
CA ASN A 156 -24.65 15.88 -0.93
C ASN A 156 -23.79 16.52 0.16
N ASP A 157 -22.54 16.97 -0.16
CA ASP A 157 -21.59 17.48 0.83
C ASP A 157 -20.63 18.47 0.16
N ASP A 158 -21.09 19.70 -0.01
CA ASP A 158 -20.33 20.77 -0.68
C ASP A 158 -19.02 21.10 0.04
N ASP A 159 -19.01 21.04 1.38
CA ASP A 159 -17.81 21.32 2.18
C ASP A 159 -16.72 20.27 1.91
N SER A 160 -17.07 18.98 1.91
CA SER A 160 -16.15 17.91 1.57
C SER A 160 -15.69 17.97 0.11
N PHE A 161 -16.57 18.34 -0.81
CA PHE A 161 -16.22 18.54 -2.21
C PHE A 161 -15.25 19.71 -2.40
N GLN A 162 -15.48 20.83 -1.70
CA GLN A 162 -14.55 21.97 -1.74
C GLN A 162 -13.21 21.62 -1.13
N ALA A 163 -13.19 20.93 0.01
CA ALA A 163 -11.97 20.45 0.64
C ALA A 163 -11.17 19.49 -0.26
N LEU A 164 -11.85 18.62 -1.00
CA LEU A 164 -11.24 17.75 -2.02
C LEU A 164 -10.57 18.58 -3.13
N GLN A 165 -11.24 19.62 -3.66
CA GLN A 165 -10.69 20.47 -4.70
C GLN A 165 -9.47 21.25 -4.21
N ASP A 166 -9.50 21.76 -2.97
CA ASP A 166 -8.38 22.50 -2.38
C ASP A 166 -7.18 21.57 -2.16
N ALA A 167 -7.41 20.35 -1.67
CA ALA A 167 -6.37 19.34 -1.48
C ALA A 167 -5.75 18.90 -2.82
N LEU A 168 -6.58 18.71 -3.86
CA LEU A 168 -6.08 18.36 -5.19
C LEU A 168 -5.24 19.48 -5.80
N ARG A 169 -5.67 20.75 -5.68
CA ARG A 169 -4.88 21.91 -6.13
C ARG A 169 -3.54 22.03 -5.41
N ALA A 170 -3.49 21.64 -4.14
CA ALA A 170 -2.24 21.64 -3.40
C ALA A 170 -1.26 20.58 -3.91
N VAL A 171 -1.74 19.44 -4.45
CA VAL A 171 -0.92 18.36 -5.02
C VAL A 171 -0.61 18.60 -6.50
N VAL A 172 -1.59 19.05 -7.26
CA VAL A 172 -1.50 19.30 -8.71
C VAL A 172 -1.96 20.74 -9.00
N PRO A 173 -1.09 21.75 -8.84
CA PRO A 173 -1.46 23.16 -8.93
C PRO A 173 -2.04 23.60 -10.29
N GLN A 174 -1.76 22.83 -11.35
CA GLN A 174 -2.32 23.10 -12.67
C GLN A 174 -3.83 22.82 -12.76
N VAL A 175 -4.37 21.97 -11.88
CA VAL A 175 -5.81 21.67 -11.80
C VAL A 175 -6.52 22.79 -11.03
N GLU A 176 -7.30 23.57 -11.72
CA GLU A 176 -8.07 24.68 -11.14
C GLU A 176 -9.40 24.19 -10.55
N ARG A 177 -10.05 23.25 -11.24
CA ARG A 177 -11.36 22.72 -10.85
C ARG A 177 -11.57 21.29 -11.35
N VAL A 178 -12.20 20.47 -10.52
CA VAL A 178 -12.80 19.19 -10.89
C VAL A 178 -14.31 19.41 -11.09
N LYS A 179 -14.85 18.87 -12.17
CA LYS A 179 -16.26 18.95 -12.53
C LYS A 179 -16.81 17.55 -12.80
N VAL A 180 -18.10 17.39 -12.54
CA VAL A 180 -18.84 16.19 -12.93
C VAL A 180 -19.97 16.57 -13.86
N GLN A 181 -20.04 15.92 -15.01
CA GLN A 181 -21.07 16.14 -16.01
C GLN A 181 -21.89 14.85 -16.19
N ARG A 182 -23.20 15.01 -16.33
CA ARG A 182 -24.08 13.93 -16.79
C ARG A 182 -24.02 13.86 -18.32
N GLN A 183 -23.78 12.70 -18.85
CA GLN A 183 -23.69 12.45 -20.28
C GLN A 183 -24.55 11.23 -20.66
N LEU A 184 -25.29 11.35 -21.76
CA LEU A 184 -25.94 10.21 -22.39
C LEU A 184 -24.90 9.41 -23.17
N ILE A 185 -24.71 8.16 -22.81
CA ILE A 185 -23.80 7.22 -23.49
C ILE A 185 -24.65 6.26 -24.31
N THR A 186 -24.20 5.96 -25.51
CA THR A 186 -24.80 4.96 -26.38
C THR A 186 -23.74 3.89 -26.66
N GLU A 187 -23.97 2.69 -26.17
CA GLU A 187 -23.12 1.52 -26.37
C GLU A 187 -24.00 0.31 -26.76
N ASP A 188 -23.59 -0.44 -27.76
CA ASP A 188 -24.21 -1.73 -28.13
C ASP A 188 -25.73 -1.75 -28.07
N PHE A 189 -26.39 -0.79 -28.75
CA PHE A 189 -27.87 -0.62 -28.79
C PHE A 189 -28.53 -0.22 -27.47
N SER A 190 -27.76 0.04 -26.40
CA SER A 190 -28.27 0.57 -25.13
C SER A 190 -27.93 2.04 -24.96
N LYS A 191 -28.85 2.79 -24.33
CA LYS A 191 -28.61 4.18 -23.94
C LYS A 191 -28.75 4.31 -22.45
N TYR A 192 -27.76 4.94 -21.80
CA TYR A 192 -27.82 5.20 -20.37
C TYR A 192 -27.18 6.53 -20.03
N VAL A 193 -27.54 7.11 -18.89
CA VAL A 193 -26.91 8.30 -18.37
C VAL A 193 -25.76 7.92 -17.46
N ALA A 194 -24.62 8.58 -17.64
CA ALA A 194 -23.43 8.35 -16.83
C ALA A 194 -22.86 9.66 -16.29
N TYR A 195 -22.19 9.60 -15.15
CA TYR A 195 -21.28 10.63 -14.68
C TYR A 195 -19.94 10.51 -15.38
N ARG A 196 -19.39 11.65 -15.75
CA ARG A 196 -18.06 11.76 -16.34
C ARG A 196 -17.30 12.91 -15.67
N LEU A 197 -16.00 12.71 -15.43
CA LEU A 197 -15.12 13.71 -14.86
C LEU A 197 -14.56 14.63 -15.96
N LEU A 198 -14.57 15.93 -15.67
CA LEU A 198 -13.93 16.97 -16.45
C LEU A 198 -13.05 17.82 -15.52
N PHE A 199 -12.04 18.44 -16.09
CA PHE A 199 -11.08 19.27 -15.36
C PHE A 199 -10.93 20.63 -16.05
N ASP A 200 -10.79 21.68 -15.26
CA ASP A 200 -10.22 22.94 -15.72
C ASP A 200 -8.72 22.95 -15.36
N VAL A 201 -7.85 23.10 -16.35
CA VAL A 201 -6.40 22.95 -16.19
C VAL A 201 -5.67 24.05 -16.93
N ALA A 202 -4.87 24.85 -16.22
CA ALA A 202 -4.03 25.91 -16.79
C ALA A 202 -4.79 26.82 -17.77
N GLY A 203 -5.99 27.31 -17.37
CA GLY A 203 -6.86 28.19 -18.13
C GLY A 203 -7.69 27.49 -19.22
N ARG A 204 -7.49 26.19 -19.47
CA ARG A 204 -8.33 25.40 -20.39
C ARG A 204 -9.46 24.75 -19.61
N LYS A 205 -10.66 24.80 -20.15
CA LYS A 205 -11.88 24.29 -19.51
C LYS A 205 -12.32 22.96 -20.10
N ASP A 206 -13.01 22.19 -19.26
CA ASP A 206 -13.73 20.96 -19.65
C ASP A 206 -12.84 19.88 -20.29
N ILE A 207 -11.61 19.76 -19.79
CA ILE A 207 -10.66 18.72 -20.21
C ILE A 207 -11.16 17.36 -19.70
N PRO A 208 -11.36 16.35 -20.56
CA PRO A 208 -11.82 15.03 -20.14
C PRO A 208 -10.80 14.31 -19.24
N ALA A 209 -11.29 13.53 -18.25
CA ALA A 209 -10.45 12.71 -17.38
C ALA A 209 -9.54 11.74 -18.17
N SER A 210 -10.00 11.20 -19.30
CA SER A 210 -9.22 10.32 -20.16
C SER A 210 -7.94 10.94 -20.76
N THR A 211 -7.82 12.28 -20.71
CA THR A 211 -6.63 12.99 -21.18
C THR A 211 -5.75 13.51 -20.04
N MET A 212 -6.16 13.25 -18.79
CA MET A 212 -5.37 13.61 -17.62
C MET A 212 -4.27 12.59 -17.36
N SER A 213 -3.19 13.03 -16.69
CA SER A 213 -2.14 12.08 -16.27
C SER A 213 -2.67 11.09 -15.24
N GLY A 214 -2.16 9.86 -15.27
CA GLY A 214 -2.50 8.83 -14.28
C GLY A 214 -2.26 9.29 -12.84
N GLY A 215 -1.17 10.03 -12.60
CA GLY A 215 -0.87 10.59 -11.28
C GLY A 215 -1.89 11.62 -10.80
N THR A 216 -2.43 12.46 -11.69
CA THR A 216 -3.52 13.40 -11.33
C THR A 216 -4.78 12.64 -10.92
N LEU A 217 -5.14 11.58 -11.67
CA LEU A 217 -6.30 10.74 -11.37
C LEU A 217 -6.09 9.95 -10.08
N LEU A 218 -4.87 9.44 -9.84
CA LEU A 218 -4.51 8.78 -8.59
C LEU A 218 -4.66 9.72 -7.40
N ALA A 219 -4.12 10.94 -7.48
CA ALA A 219 -4.25 11.92 -6.40
C ALA A 219 -5.73 12.24 -6.13
N LEU A 220 -6.54 12.45 -7.19
CA LEU A 220 -7.98 12.66 -7.04
C LEU A 220 -8.66 11.46 -6.38
N ALA A 221 -8.36 10.23 -6.79
CA ALA A 221 -8.99 9.02 -6.24
C ALA A 221 -8.68 8.84 -4.75
N ILE A 222 -7.42 9.02 -4.35
CA ILE A 222 -7.00 8.94 -2.94
C ILE A 222 -7.70 10.02 -2.11
N LEU A 223 -7.67 11.27 -2.57
CA LEU A 223 -8.26 12.39 -1.86
C LEU A 223 -9.78 12.29 -1.81
N ALA A 224 -10.45 11.84 -2.88
CA ALA A 224 -11.90 11.62 -2.90
C ALA A 224 -12.32 10.56 -1.86
N LEU A 225 -11.59 9.45 -1.76
CA LEU A 225 -11.84 8.44 -0.73
C LEU A 225 -11.73 9.01 0.69
N LEU A 226 -10.69 9.80 0.95
CA LEU A 226 -10.37 10.29 2.29
C LEU A 226 -11.19 11.50 2.71
N HIS A 227 -11.71 12.30 1.76
CA HIS A 227 -12.64 13.39 2.03
C HIS A 227 -14.11 12.95 2.01
N SER A 228 -14.42 11.73 1.53
CA SER A 228 -15.78 11.19 1.53
C SER A 228 -16.32 11.02 2.96
N PRO A 229 -17.61 11.29 3.20
CA PRO A 229 -18.27 10.94 4.47
C PRO A 229 -18.18 9.44 4.80
N GLN A 230 -18.03 8.60 3.78
CA GLN A 230 -17.87 7.14 3.92
C GLN A 230 -16.40 6.70 3.81
N ARG A 231 -15.45 7.57 4.23
CA ARG A 231 -14.02 7.26 4.14
C ARG A 231 -13.67 5.94 4.81
N PRO A 232 -12.71 5.18 4.27
CA PRO A 232 -12.20 3.99 4.93
C PRO A 232 -11.43 4.36 6.19
N ARG A 233 -11.39 3.44 7.16
CA ARG A 233 -10.48 3.54 8.32
C ARG A 233 -9.08 3.08 7.98
N ILE A 234 -8.95 2.15 7.03
CA ILE A 234 -7.67 1.64 6.55
C ILE A 234 -7.63 1.82 5.04
N LEU A 235 -6.69 2.63 4.58
CA LEU A 235 -6.43 2.81 3.16
C LEU A 235 -5.16 2.03 2.77
N LEU A 236 -5.31 1.10 1.85
CA LEU A 236 -4.23 0.31 1.28
C LEU A 236 -3.96 0.85 -0.14
N LEU A 237 -2.75 1.31 -0.39
CA LEU A 237 -2.37 1.93 -1.67
C LEU A 237 -1.23 1.15 -2.31
N ASP A 238 -1.47 0.56 -3.47
CA ASP A 238 -0.39 -0.04 -4.25
C ASP A 238 0.18 1.02 -5.20
N ASP A 239 1.51 1.21 -5.17
CA ASP A 239 2.26 2.19 -5.96
C ASP A 239 1.75 3.65 -5.80
N ILE A 240 1.80 4.17 -4.57
CA ILE A 240 1.34 5.53 -4.23
C ILE A 240 2.02 6.64 -5.05
N ASP A 241 3.21 6.39 -5.54
CA ASP A 241 4.02 7.30 -6.36
C ASP A 241 3.72 7.21 -7.86
N HIS A 242 2.89 6.26 -8.29
CA HIS A 242 2.68 5.97 -9.71
C HIS A 242 2.21 7.19 -10.52
N GLY A 243 3.01 7.57 -11.53
CA GLY A 243 2.68 8.68 -12.44
C GLY A 243 2.70 10.07 -11.81
N LEU A 244 3.13 10.23 -10.56
CA LEU A 244 3.31 11.50 -9.88
C LEU A 244 4.75 12.01 -10.02
N HIS A 245 4.89 13.30 -10.37
CA HIS A 245 6.18 13.99 -10.30
C HIS A 245 6.65 14.07 -8.83
N PRO A 246 7.96 13.99 -8.50
CA PRO A 246 8.47 14.02 -7.13
C PRO A 246 7.84 15.08 -6.23
N LYS A 247 7.72 16.32 -6.72
CA LYS A 247 7.06 17.39 -5.96
C LYS A 247 5.60 17.06 -5.62
N ALA A 248 4.86 16.46 -6.55
CA ALA A 248 3.46 16.07 -6.31
C ALA A 248 3.35 14.91 -5.33
N GLN A 249 4.33 13.98 -5.30
CA GLN A 249 4.44 12.93 -4.28
C GLN A 249 4.58 13.54 -2.88
N TRP A 250 5.46 14.52 -2.71
CA TRP A 250 5.65 15.24 -1.44
C TRP A 250 4.39 15.99 -1.02
N ASP A 251 3.77 16.69 -1.96
CA ASP A 251 2.55 17.46 -1.66
C ASP A 251 1.37 16.53 -1.34
N LEU A 252 1.25 15.38 -2.01
CA LEU A 252 0.28 14.34 -1.66
C LEU A 252 0.53 13.82 -0.23
N LEU A 253 1.78 13.47 0.10
CA LEU A 253 2.11 12.97 1.44
C LEU A 253 1.78 14.00 2.53
N LYS A 254 1.99 15.30 2.28
CA LYS A 254 1.56 16.37 3.20
C LYS A 254 0.05 16.40 3.40
N GLN A 255 -0.74 16.19 2.34
CA GLN A 255 -2.20 16.09 2.47
C GLN A 255 -2.60 14.84 3.29
N LEU A 256 -1.95 13.71 3.05
CA LEU A 256 -2.20 12.48 3.81
C LEU A 256 -1.87 12.67 5.30
N ARG A 257 -0.77 13.33 5.65
CA ARG A 257 -0.43 13.65 7.05
C ARG A 257 -1.47 14.53 7.72
N ARG A 258 -1.97 15.58 7.04
CA ARG A 258 -3.06 16.43 7.55
C ARG A 258 -4.34 15.63 7.80
N LEU A 259 -4.67 14.67 6.93
CA LEU A 259 -5.82 13.79 7.10
C LEU A 259 -5.61 12.79 8.24
N LEU A 260 -4.40 12.28 8.42
CA LEU A 260 -4.04 11.45 9.58
C LEU A 260 -4.17 12.23 10.89
N GLU A 261 -3.78 13.49 10.94
CA GLU A 261 -3.97 14.37 12.11
C GLU A 261 -5.46 14.62 12.38
N ARG A 262 -6.23 14.94 11.33
CA ARG A 262 -7.67 15.20 11.42
C ARG A 262 -8.49 13.96 11.85
N PHE A 263 -8.06 12.77 11.42
CA PHE A 263 -8.76 11.51 11.64
C PHE A 263 -7.90 10.51 12.42
N PRO A 264 -7.99 10.50 13.76
CA PRO A 264 -7.16 9.60 14.60
C PRO A 264 -7.36 8.11 14.34
N ASP A 265 -8.51 7.72 13.77
CA ASP A 265 -8.87 6.35 13.41
C ASP A 265 -8.41 5.94 12.02
N LEU A 266 -7.82 6.86 11.23
CA LEU A 266 -7.29 6.58 9.90
C LEU A 266 -5.91 5.93 10.00
N GLN A 267 -5.72 4.89 9.18
CA GLN A 267 -4.45 4.22 8.96
C GLN A 267 -4.19 4.06 7.46
N ILE A 268 -2.97 4.28 7.02
CA ILE A 268 -2.56 4.17 5.63
C ILE A 268 -1.39 3.19 5.54
N VAL A 269 -1.52 2.17 4.69
CA VAL A 269 -0.44 1.26 4.33
C VAL A 269 -0.25 1.34 2.82
N ALA A 270 0.93 1.76 2.39
CA ALA A 270 1.21 1.97 0.98
C ALA A 270 2.44 1.19 0.51
N THR A 271 2.54 0.96 -0.80
CA THR A 271 3.80 0.56 -1.43
C THR A 271 4.37 1.73 -2.23
N SER A 272 5.69 1.81 -2.33
CA SER A 272 6.37 2.79 -3.14
C SER A 272 7.68 2.25 -3.71
N HIS A 273 8.07 2.80 -4.85
CA HIS A 273 9.37 2.60 -5.48
C HIS A 273 10.19 3.90 -5.55
N SER A 274 9.66 5.01 -5.02
CA SER A 274 10.27 6.33 -5.12
C SER A 274 11.09 6.69 -3.88
N PRO A 275 12.43 6.79 -3.99
CA PRO A 275 13.26 7.33 -2.92
C PRO A 275 12.86 8.76 -2.54
N ASP A 276 12.43 9.57 -3.51
CA ASP A 276 11.98 10.94 -3.27
C ASP A 276 10.77 11.02 -2.33
N LEU A 277 9.81 10.10 -2.49
CA LEU A 277 8.67 10.00 -1.57
C LEU A 277 9.14 9.54 -0.19
N VAL A 278 10.02 8.54 -0.15
CA VAL A 278 10.56 7.96 1.10
C VAL A 278 11.37 8.99 1.88
N ASP A 279 12.00 9.96 1.24
CA ASP A 279 12.72 11.06 1.89
C ASP A 279 11.85 11.93 2.81
N GLU A 280 10.54 11.94 2.59
CA GLU A 280 9.59 12.69 3.42
C GLU A 280 8.95 11.85 4.54
N LEU A 281 9.41 10.60 4.72
CA LEU A 281 8.95 9.68 5.76
C LEU A 281 9.96 9.63 6.92
N ASP A 282 9.44 9.33 8.11
CA ASP A 282 10.29 8.90 9.22
C ASP A 282 10.78 7.47 8.96
N PRO A 283 12.03 7.10 9.28
CA PRO A 283 12.52 5.74 9.12
C PRO A 283 11.65 4.67 9.78
N SER A 284 10.92 5.01 10.84
CA SER A 284 9.97 4.10 11.52
C SER A 284 8.70 3.82 10.70
N GLU A 285 8.38 4.67 9.72
CA GLU A 285 7.26 4.50 8.80
C GLU A 285 7.62 3.65 7.59
N VAL A 286 8.90 3.30 7.41
CA VAL A 286 9.42 2.60 6.23
C VAL A 286 9.76 1.16 6.57
N ILE A 287 9.16 0.22 5.83
CA ILE A 287 9.48 -1.22 5.90
C ILE A 287 10.14 -1.62 4.58
N VAL A 288 11.37 -2.10 4.67
CA VAL A 288 12.13 -2.57 3.51
C VAL A 288 11.88 -4.06 3.31
N LEU A 289 11.43 -4.43 2.11
CA LEU A 289 11.23 -5.82 1.70
C LEU A 289 12.24 -6.22 0.62
N THR A 290 12.70 -7.46 0.69
CA THR A 290 13.57 -8.06 -0.33
C THR A 290 13.29 -9.55 -0.48
N LEU A 291 13.83 -10.17 -1.53
CA LEU A 291 13.82 -11.63 -1.68
C LEU A 291 15.14 -12.23 -1.17
N ARG A 292 15.05 -13.32 -0.43
CA ARG A 292 16.18 -14.20 -0.12
C ARG A 292 16.57 -15.01 -1.36
N GLU A 293 17.70 -15.69 -1.30
CA GLU A 293 18.18 -16.58 -2.38
C GLU A 293 17.21 -17.74 -2.69
N ASP A 294 16.46 -18.19 -1.70
CA ASP A 294 15.43 -19.23 -1.83
C ASP A 294 14.10 -18.68 -2.40
N GLY A 295 14.06 -17.41 -2.81
CA GLY A 295 12.87 -16.73 -3.35
C GLY A 295 11.83 -16.37 -2.30
N THR A 296 12.13 -16.46 -1.01
CA THR A 296 11.22 -16.03 0.05
C THR A 296 11.41 -14.57 0.41
N SER A 297 10.31 -13.90 0.80
CA SER A 297 10.34 -12.52 1.24
C SER A 297 10.96 -12.37 2.63
N ALA A 298 11.75 -11.31 2.81
CA ALA A 298 12.19 -10.80 4.09
C ALA A 298 11.73 -9.37 4.24
N ALA A 299 11.40 -8.94 5.47
CA ALA A 299 10.98 -7.59 5.77
C ALA A 299 11.63 -7.10 7.07
N LYS A 300 12.10 -5.84 7.10
CA LYS A 300 12.60 -5.16 8.30
C LYS A 300 12.26 -3.68 8.26
N SER A 301 12.09 -3.08 9.43
CA SER A 301 11.99 -1.63 9.53
C SER A 301 13.31 -0.97 9.09
N LEU A 302 13.23 0.18 8.43
CA LEU A 302 14.43 0.95 8.08
C LEU A 302 15.22 1.40 9.33
N THR A 303 14.56 1.49 10.49
CA THR A 303 15.20 1.76 11.78
C THR A 303 16.13 0.64 12.24
N GLU A 304 15.99 -0.59 11.70
CA GLU A 304 16.85 -1.75 12.00
C GLU A 304 18.09 -1.81 11.09
N CYS A 305 18.31 -0.78 10.30
CA CYS A 305 19.43 -0.65 9.39
C CYS A 305 20.76 -0.79 10.16
N PRO A 306 21.75 -1.56 9.63
CA PRO A 306 23.04 -1.80 10.31
C PRO A 306 23.97 -0.59 10.31
N ARG A 307 23.58 0.52 9.68
CA ARG A 307 24.31 1.78 9.57
C ARG A 307 23.70 2.82 10.50
N GLU A 308 23.81 2.56 11.82
CA GLU A 308 23.34 3.49 12.87
C GLU A 308 23.97 4.88 12.72
N ASP A 309 25.21 4.96 12.19
CA ASP A 309 25.92 6.19 11.90
C ASP A 309 25.24 7.06 10.83
N MET A 310 24.39 6.49 10.00
CA MET A 310 23.64 7.21 8.96
C MET A 310 22.20 7.54 9.39
N LEU A 311 21.66 6.84 10.40
CA LEU A 311 20.34 7.13 10.95
C LEU A 311 20.33 8.54 11.57
N GLY A 312 19.35 9.36 11.17
CA GLY A 312 19.25 10.75 11.63
C GLY A 312 20.17 11.75 10.92
N VAL A 313 21.14 11.28 10.10
CA VAL A 313 22.02 12.13 9.26
C VAL A 313 21.46 12.20 7.83
N LEU A 314 21.07 11.05 7.27
CA LEU A 314 20.44 10.96 5.95
C LEU A 314 18.93 10.95 6.09
N LYS A 315 18.23 11.48 5.07
CA LYS A 315 16.79 11.26 4.92
C LYS A 315 16.52 9.78 4.62
N ALA A 316 15.32 9.32 4.89
CA ALA A 316 14.97 7.90 4.77
C ALA A 316 15.19 7.31 3.37
N GLY A 317 14.85 8.05 2.30
CA GLY A 317 15.08 7.62 0.93
C GLY A 317 16.56 7.61 0.53
N GLN A 318 17.33 8.61 0.99
CA GLN A 318 18.79 8.65 0.83
C GLN A 318 19.44 7.47 1.55
N LEU A 319 19.01 7.20 2.80
CA LEU A 319 19.49 6.06 3.58
C LEU A 319 19.20 4.75 2.86
N TRP A 320 17.93 4.52 2.46
CA TRP A 320 17.54 3.33 1.72
C TRP A 320 18.35 3.16 0.43
N SER A 321 18.51 4.23 -0.38
CA SER A 321 19.31 4.20 -1.61
C SER A 321 20.79 3.89 -1.36
N ALA A 322 21.35 4.36 -0.25
CA ALA A 322 22.76 4.15 0.08
C ALA A 322 23.07 2.73 0.57
N ILE A 323 22.16 2.12 1.32
CA ILE A 323 22.37 0.79 1.93
C ILE A 323 21.79 -0.35 1.12
N GLY A 324 20.83 -0.08 0.21
CA GLY A 324 20.08 -1.09 -0.52
C GLY A 324 19.26 -2.02 0.40
N GLU A 325 18.94 -3.22 -0.07
CA GLU A 325 18.06 -4.18 0.62
C GLU A 325 18.77 -5.43 1.15
N ASP A 326 20.05 -5.64 0.85
CA ASP A 326 20.75 -6.89 1.19
C ASP A 326 20.85 -7.16 2.69
N TRP A 327 20.89 -6.13 3.50
CA TRP A 327 20.92 -6.24 4.97
C TRP A 327 19.64 -6.85 5.55
N VAL A 328 18.53 -6.74 4.84
CA VAL A 328 17.23 -7.30 5.25
C VAL A 328 17.24 -8.83 5.20
N LYS A 329 18.05 -9.44 4.31
CA LYS A 329 18.19 -10.90 4.14
C LYS A 329 18.83 -11.59 5.34
N ALA A 330 19.64 -10.85 6.12
CA ALA A 330 20.38 -11.43 7.24
C ALA A 330 19.44 -11.84 8.38
N ASP A 331 19.45 -13.10 8.77
CA ASP A 331 18.76 -13.55 9.98
C ASP A 331 19.42 -12.94 11.22
N HIS A 332 18.62 -12.48 12.18
CA HIS A 332 19.09 -11.90 13.45
C HIS A 332 19.95 -12.85 14.34
N ARG A 333 20.25 -14.06 13.88
CA ARG A 333 21.03 -15.04 14.65
C ARG A 333 22.53 -15.03 14.38
N VAL A 334 23.02 -14.22 13.41
CA VAL A 334 24.47 -14.11 13.15
C VAL A 334 24.91 -12.70 13.52
N SER A 335 25.53 -12.58 14.68
CA SER A 335 26.05 -11.31 15.18
C SER A 335 27.11 -10.74 14.23
N TYR A 336 27.06 -9.46 13.99
CA TYR A 336 28.01 -8.69 13.14
C TYR A 336 29.49 -8.87 13.56
N ARG A 337 29.77 -9.49 14.72
CA ARG A 337 31.12 -9.84 15.20
C ARG A 337 31.83 -10.89 14.37
N ASP A 338 31.08 -11.80 13.70
CA ASP A 338 31.70 -12.91 12.94
C ASP A 338 32.18 -12.52 11.54
N ARG A 339 31.74 -11.38 10.99
CA ARG A 339 32.17 -10.93 9.65
C ARG A 339 33.55 -10.29 9.62
N ARG A 340 34.15 -9.92 10.76
CA ARG A 340 35.53 -9.44 10.82
C ARG A 340 36.58 -10.55 10.71
N ALA A 341 36.18 -11.82 10.89
CA ALA A 341 37.06 -12.98 10.80
C ALA A 341 37.35 -13.44 9.35
N HIS A 342 36.58 -12.97 8.36
CA HIS A 342 36.79 -13.34 6.95
C HIS A 342 37.20 -12.13 6.11
N ARG A 343 38.25 -11.41 6.54
CA ARG A 343 39.01 -10.55 5.63
C ARG A 343 39.89 -11.47 4.77
N PRO A 344 39.84 -11.38 3.42
CA PRO A 344 40.85 -12.03 2.59
C PRO A 344 42.21 -11.45 2.95
N PRO A 345 43.29 -12.24 2.93
CA PRO A 345 44.60 -11.76 3.27
C PRO A 345 45.00 -10.62 2.33
N THR A 346 45.39 -9.49 2.92
CA THR A 346 45.99 -8.37 2.21
C THR A 346 47.24 -8.86 1.47
N LEU A 347 47.28 -8.63 0.17
CA LEU A 347 48.48 -8.75 -0.68
C LEU A 347 49.57 -7.83 -0.15
N SER A 348 50.44 -8.33 0.70
CA SER A 348 51.71 -7.74 1.01
C SER A 348 52.72 -8.88 1.14
N THR A 349 53.57 -8.98 0.18
CA THR A 349 54.94 -9.52 0.09
C THR A 349 55.12 -10.30 -1.22
N ILE A 350 55.41 -9.59 -2.30
CA ILE A 350 56.30 -10.09 -3.34
C ILE A 350 57.65 -9.40 -3.05
N SER A 351 58.48 -10.12 -2.32
CA SER A 351 59.90 -9.73 -2.20
C SER A 351 60.65 -10.12 -3.48
N ALA A 352 61.32 -9.15 -4.00
CA ALA A 352 62.31 -9.30 -5.08
C ALA A 352 63.42 -10.27 -4.65
N SER A 353 63.72 -11.28 -5.47
CA SER A 353 65.03 -11.90 -5.49
C SER A 353 65.31 -12.54 -6.84
N HIS A 354 66.43 -12.07 -7.38
CA HIS A 354 67.38 -12.65 -8.36
C HIS A 354 67.08 -12.55 -9.85
N VAL A 355 67.63 -11.46 -10.36
CA VAL A 355 68.34 -11.40 -11.65
C VAL A 355 69.65 -12.16 -11.51
N GLN A 356 69.92 -13.12 -12.37
CA GLN A 356 71.28 -13.52 -12.83
C GLN A 356 71.17 -13.98 -14.26
N ASP A 357 71.81 -13.19 -15.13
CA ASP A 357 72.30 -13.53 -16.44
C ASP A 357 73.45 -14.57 -16.36
N PRO A 358 73.85 -15.21 -17.41
CA PRO A 358 74.21 -14.67 -18.74
C PRO A 358 73.39 -15.14 -19.92
#